data_bcbe3c29c12ffea9431e4373d9ac1ee8
#
_entry.id   bcbe3c29c12ffea9431e4373d9ac1ee8
#
_cell.length_a   1.000
_cell.length_b   1.000
_cell.length_c   1.000
_cell.angle_alpha   90.00
_cell.angle_beta   90.00
_cell.angle_gamma   90.00
#
_symmetry.space_group_name_H-M   'P 1'
#
loop_
_entity.id
_entity.type
_entity.pdbx_description
1 polymer ?
#
loop_
_entity_poly.entity_id
_entity_poly.type
_entity_poly.pdbx_seq_one_letter_code
_entity_poly.pdbx_strand_id
1 'polypeptide(L)'
;MRTLSVFTSWHPTGYKKYGKAFIEGYNNCWPKEVPLTIYAEDHTPETNNPNITVLDQRSTLPDLKQFQERHKDNPHAHGWNKDKSKKSFLWDASRFANKVFALWHFAKTCGTDIFIWCDGDVRTHTSIPLDFLQSLAPSENQLATYLGRKTWPECGWMMFNTKHPKFNEFIEQWRWIYESDDIFNHVEYHDSFIFGELVEDFKSMGVEMNDLGGPDKGGHIFINSKLGAYMDHLKGFRKEVGKSLAGDLVGGFAHSSNPHWQDLRQVTKQQIRAEKMKNPHEYDAEQQQKSKGIQ
;
A
#
# COMPACT_ATOMS: atom_id res chain seq x y z
N MET A 1 1.29 18.19 19.31
CA MET A 1 1.33 16.85 18.67
C MET A 1 0.34 16.90 17.51
N ARG A 2 0.73 16.45 16.31
CA ARG A 2 -0.15 16.47 15.14
C ARG A 2 -1.18 15.35 15.23
N THR A 3 -2.39 15.60 14.76
CA THR A 3 -3.45 14.58 14.71
C THR A 3 -3.18 13.59 13.59
N LEU A 4 -3.43 12.30 13.87
CA LEU A 4 -3.20 11.19 12.94
C LEU A 4 -4.48 10.42 12.70
N SER A 5 -4.66 9.91 11.49
CA SER A 5 -5.70 8.92 11.16
C SER A 5 -5.14 7.89 10.18
N VAL A 6 -5.74 6.71 10.13
CA VAL A 6 -5.34 5.65 9.20
C VAL A 6 -6.54 5.18 8.39
N PHE A 7 -6.29 4.77 7.14
CA PHE A 7 -7.33 4.15 6.33
C PHE A 7 -6.76 3.01 5.49
N THR A 8 -7.66 2.12 5.06
CA THR A 8 -7.38 0.95 4.24
C THR A 8 -8.56 0.60 3.36
N SER A 9 -8.36 -0.29 2.40
CA SER A 9 -9.44 -0.88 1.62
C SER A 9 -9.20 -2.35 1.32
N TRP A 10 -10.26 -3.10 1.10
CA TRP A 10 -10.21 -4.47 0.59
C TRP A 10 -11.55 -4.92 0.02
N HIS A 11 -11.48 -5.88 -0.89
CA HIS A 11 -12.61 -6.60 -1.46
C HIS A 11 -12.99 -7.82 -0.57
N PRO A 12 -14.17 -8.47 -0.78
CA PRO A 12 -14.65 -9.56 0.09
C PRO A 12 -13.67 -10.71 0.28
N THR A 13 -12.96 -11.11 -0.78
CA THR A 13 -11.95 -12.17 -0.68
C THR A 13 -10.73 -11.72 0.13
N GLY A 14 -10.32 -10.45 -0.03
CA GLY A 14 -9.26 -9.84 0.78
C GLY A 14 -9.62 -9.79 2.25
N TYR A 15 -10.86 -9.40 2.58
CA TYR A 15 -11.35 -9.42 3.95
C TYR A 15 -11.21 -10.81 4.60
N LYS A 16 -11.60 -11.88 3.88
CA LYS A 16 -11.47 -13.25 4.39
C LYS A 16 -10.01 -13.69 4.56
N LYS A 17 -9.13 -13.28 3.64
CA LYS A 17 -7.72 -13.71 3.64
C LYS A 17 -6.85 -12.95 4.65
N TYR A 18 -7.08 -11.65 4.82
CA TYR A 18 -6.20 -10.79 5.62
C TYR A 18 -6.92 -9.65 6.37
N GLY A 19 -8.07 -9.16 5.90
CA GLY A 19 -8.75 -8.00 6.50
C GLY A 19 -9.21 -8.26 7.93
N LYS A 20 -9.64 -9.50 8.28
CA LYS A 20 -9.95 -9.87 9.67
C LYS A 20 -8.73 -9.73 10.57
N ALA A 21 -7.58 -10.24 10.14
CA ALA A 21 -6.33 -10.14 10.88
C ALA A 21 -5.82 -8.68 10.97
N PHE A 22 -6.10 -7.85 9.96
CA PHE A 22 -5.83 -6.42 10.01
C PHE A 22 -6.65 -5.74 11.11
N ILE A 23 -7.97 -5.96 11.16
CA ILE A 23 -8.85 -5.40 12.21
C ILE A 23 -8.41 -5.87 13.60
N GLU A 24 -8.09 -7.16 13.75
CA GLU A 24 -7.56 -7.71 15.00
C GLU A 24 -6.26 -7.02 15.42
N GLY A 25 -5.31 -6.88 14.49
CA GLY A 25 -4.05 -6.18 14.74
C GLY A 25 -4.26 -4.70 15.10
N TYR A 26 -5.20 -4.03 14.43
CA TYR A 26 -5.57 -2.66 14.78
C TYR A 26 -6.14 -2.58 16.20
N ASN A 27 -7.10 -3.42 16.53
CA ASN A 27 -7.75 -3.42 17.85
C ASN A 27 -6.77 -3.65 19.01
N ASN A 28 -5.76 -4.50 18.79
CA ASN A 28 -4.84 -4.94 19.84
C ASN A 28 -3.57 -4.10 19.93
N CYS A 29 -3.16 -3.44 18.82
CA CYS A 29 -1.82 -2.90 18.72
C CYS A 29 -1.75 -1.41 18.36
N TRP A 30 -2.80 -0.81 17.80
CA TRP A 30 -2.77 0.60 17.40
C TRP A 30 -3.15 1.53 18.54
N PRO A 31 -2.57 2.75 18.61
CA PRO A 31 -2.97 3.75 19.59
C PRO A 31 -4.41 4.20 19.35
N LYS A 32 -5.17 4.36 20.43
CA LYS A 32 -6.59 4.75 20.37
C LYS A 32 -6.81 6.15 19.79
N GLU A 33 -5.79 6.97 19.79
CA GLU A 33 -5.78 8.33 19.24
C GLU A 33 -5.75 8.35 17.70
N VAL A 34 -5.55 7.21 17.05
CA VAL A 34 -5.45 7.10 15.58
C VAL A 34 -6.66 6.34 15.05
N PRO A 35 -7.76 7.03 14.67
CA PRO A 35 -8.96 6.37 14.15
C PRO A 35 -8.67 5.70 12.81
N LEU A 36 -9.38 4.58 12.55
CA LEU A 36 -9.31 3.80 11.32
C LEU A 36 -10.57 4.01 10.49
N THR A 37 -10.39 4.26 9.19
CA THR A 37 -11.46 4.18 8.19
C THR A 37 -11.21 3.03 7.23
N ILE A 38 -12.22 2.21 7.00
CA ILE A 38 -12.18 1.06 6.08
C ILE A 38 -13.10 1.35 4.89
N TYR A 39 -12.53 1.37 3.69
CA TYR A 39 -13.31 1.38 2.45
C TYR A 39 -13.58 -0.06 2.03
N ALA A 40 -14.78 -0.55 2.31
CA ALA A 40 -15.16 -1.92 2.05
C ALA A 40 -15.79 -2.06 0.66
N GLU A 41 -15.22 -2.93 -0.17
CA GLU A 41 -15.76 -3.25 -1.49
C GLU A 41 -16.80 -4.37 -1.36
N ASP A 42 -18.06 -4.09 -1.67
CA ASP A 42 -19.16 -5.08 -1.75
C ASP A 42 -19.34 -6.00 -0.51
N HIS A 43 -19.01 -5.52 0.68
CA HIS A 43 -19.24 -6.25 1.93
C HIS A 43 -19.16 -5.29 3.13
N THR A 44 -19.65 -5.73 4.28
CA THR A 44 -19.55 -4.98 5.53
C THR A 44 -18.71 -5.78 6.53
N PRO A 45 -17.46 -5.34 6.83
CA PRO A 45 -16.65 -5.95 7.87
C PRO A 45 -17.34 -5.84 9.25
N GLU A 46 -17.30 -6.91 10.01
CA GLU A 46 -17.78 -6.92 11.39
C GLU A 46 -16.76 -6.24 12.30
N THR A 47 -17.18 -5.21 13.02
CA THR A 47 -16.38 -4.55 14.05
C THR A 47 -17.28 -3.88 15.08
N ASN A 48 -16.90 -3.98 16.36
CA ASN A 48 -17.56 -3.29 17.48
C ASN A 48 -16.67 -2.16 18.05
N ASN A 49 -15.53 -1.88 17.41
CA ASN A 49 -14.63 -0.84 17.88
C ASN A 49 -15.14 0.53 17.43
N PRO A 50 -15.46 1.47 18.34
CA PRO A 50 -15.96 2.80 17.99
C PRO A 50 -14.95 3.67 17.24
N ASN A 51 -13.66 3.30 17.29
CA ASN A 51 -12.60 3.98 16.52
C ASN A 51 -12.51 3.51 15.06
N ILE A 52 -13.35 2.55 14.65
CA ILE A 52 -13.38 2.05 13.27
C ILE A 52 -14.63 2.55 12.57
N THR A 53 -14.44 3.32 11.52
CA THR A 53 -15.51 3.70 10.58
C THR A 53 -15.44 2.81 9.35
N VAL A 54 -16.55 2.16 9.01
CA VAL A 54 -16.67 1.37 7.77
C VAL A 54 -17.52 2.14 6.77
N LEU A 55 -16.95 2.38 5.59
CA LEU A 55 -17.62 3.03 4.46
C LEU A 55 -17.83 2.01 3.35
N ASP A 56 -19.04 1.94 2.82
CA ASP A 56 -19.31 1.21 1.58
C ASP A 56 -18.66 1.98 0.42
N GLN A 57 -17.70 1.35 -0.24
CA GLN A 57 -16.86 2.01 -1.23
C GLN A 57 -17.66 2.46 -2.46
N ARG A 58 -18.66 1.68 -2.89
CA ARG A 58 -19.45 1.99 -4.08
C ARG A 58 -20.35 3.22 -3.92
N SER A 59 -20.98 3.35 -2.76
CA SER A 59 -21.83 4.51 -2.46
C SER A 59 -21.01 5.74 -2.09
N THR A 60 -19.84 5.54 -1.49
CA THR A 60 -18.95 6.63 -1.04
C THR A 60 -18.14 7.24 -2.19
N LEU A 61 -17.78 6.43 -3.20
CA LEU A 61 -16.88 6.83 -4.30
C LEU A 61 -17.58 6.76 -5.66
N PRO A 62 -18.49 7.68 -6.00
CA PRO A 62 -19.23 7.66 -7.26
C PRO A 62 -18.30 7.75 -8.49
N ASP A 63 -17.19 8.50 -8.39
CA ASP A 63 -16.21 8.67 -9.46
C ASP A 63 -15.46 7.36 -9.77
N LEU A 64 -15.12 6.58 -8.74
CA LEU A 64 -14.57 5.24 -8.91
C LEU A 64 -15.55 4.34 -9.68
N LYS A 65 -16.83 4.37 -9.28
CA LYS A 65 -17.88 3.58 -9.97
C LYS A 65 -18.00 3.98 -11.44
N GLN A 66 -17.95 5.28 -11.74
CA GLN A 66 -17.97 5.79 -13.12
C GLN A 66 -16.74 5.32 -13.91
N PHE A 67 -15.55 5.38 -13.32
CA PHE A 67 -14.32 4.86 -13.93
C PHE A 67 -14.43 3.37 -14.23
N GLN A 68 -14.84 2.57 -13.25
CA GLN A 68 -14.98 1.12 -13.42
C GLN A 68 -16.04 0.74 -14.46
N GLU A 69 -17.19 1.41 -14.49
CA GLU A 69 -18.24 1.18 -15.48
C GLU A 69 -17.79 1.57 -16.89
N ARG A 70 -17.09 2.72 -17.04
CA ARG A 70 -16.52 3.18 -18.32
C ARG A 70 -15.51 2.19 -18.90
N HIS A 71 -14.80 1.48 -18.02
CA HIS A 71 -13.71 0.57 -18.42
C HIS A 71 -14.04 -0.91 -18.21
N LYS A 72 -15.27 -1.29 -17.90
CA LYS A 72 -15.63 -2.69 -17.62
C LYS A 72 -15.23 -3.70 -18.71
N ASP A 73 -15.30 -3.26 -19.97
CA ASP A 73 -14.97 -4.08 -21.14
C ASP A 73 -13.61 -3.72 -21.75
N ASN A 74 -12.84 -2.82 -21.11
CA ASN A 74 -11.53 -2.42 -21.58
C ASN A 74 -10.44 -3.38 -21.06
N PRO A 75 -9.83 -4.23 -21.92
CA PRO A 75 -8.83 -5.20 -21.46
C PRO A 75 -7.59 -4.53 -20.84
N HIS A 76 -7.26 -3.31 -21.26
CA HIS A 76 -6.14 -2.55 -20.69
C HIS A 76 -6.41 -2.11 -19.24
N ALA A 77 -7.66 -1.94 -18.86
CA ALA A 77 -8.01 -1.66 -17.47
C ALA A 77 -8.00 -2.91 -16.57
N HIS A 78 -7.92 -4.11 -17.16
CA HIS A 78 -8.02 -5.40 -16.50
C HIS A 78 -6.75 -6.27 -16.68
N GLY A 79 -5.61 -5.64 -16.67
CA GLY A 79 -4.32 -6.30 -16.59
C GLY A 79 -3.63 -6.61 -17.92
N TRP A 80 -4.18 -6.23 -19.07
CA TRP A 80 -3.51 -6.39 -20.34
C TRP A 80 -2.63 -5.18 -20.70
N ASN A 81 -1.39 -5.45 -21.13
CA ASN A 81 -0.51 -4.43 -21.69
C ASN A 81 -1.03 -3.90 -23.04
N LYS A 82 -0.39 -2.83 -23.57
CA LYS A 82 -0.87 -2.11 -24.76
C LYS A 82 -1.07 -2.99 -26.01
N ASP A 83 -0.20 -3.97 -26.24
CA ASP A 83 -0.27 -4.88 -27.38
C ASP A 83 -1.03 -6.17 -27.11
N LYS A 84 -1.60 -6.32 -25.91
CA LYS A 84 -2.32 -7.51 -25.43
C LYS A 84 -1.51 -8.82 -25.46
N SER A 85 -0.19 -8.74 -25.52
CA SER A 85 0.69 -9.91 -25.49
C SER A 85 0.87 -10.48 -24.11
N LYS A 86 0.61 -9.67 -23.06
CA LYS A 86 0.86 -10.04 -21.67
C LYS A 86 -0.22 -9.53 -20.74
N LYS A 87 -0.62 -10.41 -19.79
CA LYS A 87 -1.54 -10.06 -18.70
C LYS A 87 -0.79 -10.06 -17.37
N SER A 88 -0.88 -8.96 -16.63
CA SER A 88 -0.27 -8.81 -15.30
C SER A 88 -1.01 -7.74 -14.50
N PHE A 89 -0.88 -7.78 -13.16
CA PHE A 89 -1.39 -6.72 -12.29
C PHE A 89 -0.76 -5.35 -12.62
N LEU A 90 0.39 -5.30 -13.25
CA LEU A 90 1.05 -4.06 -13.65
C LEU A 90 0.14 -3.14 -14.48
N TRP A 91 -0.80 -3.71 -15.21
CA TRP A 91 -1.74 -3.00 -16.07
C TRP A 91 -3.20 -3.15 -15.61
N ASP A 92 -3.44 -3.41 -14.32
CA ASP A 92 -4.79 -3.55 -13.75
C ASP A 92 -5.27 -2.22 -13.14
N ALA A 93 -5.54 -1.24 -14.02
CA ALA A 93 -5.98 0.09 -13.62
C ALA A 93 -7.26 0.05 -12.77
N SER A 94 -8.23 -0.81 -13.08
CA SER A 94 -9.48 -0.97 -12.34
C SER A 94 -9.24 -1.38 -10.90
N ARG A 95 -8.26 -2.24 -10.66
CA ARG A 95 -7.88 -2.67 -9.31
C ARG A 95 -7.26 -1.52 -8.51
N PHE A 96 -6.31 -0.81 -9.09
CA PHE A 96 -5.58 0.25 -8.38
C PHE A 96 -6.39 1.55 -8.23
N ALA A 97 -7.37 1.77 -9.09
CA ALA A 97 -8.35 2.85 -8.94
C ALA A 97 -9.05 2.80 -7.57
N ASN A 98 -9.35 1.61 -7.02
CA ASN A 98 -9.95 1.47 -5.69
C ASN A 98 -9.16 2.22 -4.62
N LYS A 99 -7.83 2.05 -4.62
CA LYS A 99 -6.94 2.74 -3.68
C LYS A 99 -6.87 4.24 -3.94
N VAL A 100 -6.69 4.64 -5.19
CA VAL A 100 -6.45 6.05 -5.55
C VAL A 100 -7.68 6.91 -5.24
N PHE A 101 -8.87 6.47 -5.62
CA PHE A 101 -10.11 7.20 -5.32
C PHE A 101 -10.43 7.20 -3.81
N ALA A 102 -10.15 6.11 -3.09
CA ALA A 102 -10.29 6.07 -1.64
C ALA A 102 -9.32 7.04 -0.96
N LEU A 103 -8.07 7.09 -1.41
CA LEU A 103 -7.04 8.00 -0.91
C LEU A 103 -7.45 9.46 -1.13
N TRP A 104 -7.92 9.80 -2.34
CA TRP A 104 -8.41 11.14 -2.64
C TRP A 104 -9.59 11.53 -1.74
N HIS A 105 -10.61 10.67 -1.61
CA HIS A 105 -11.77 10.94 -0.75
C HIS A 105 -11.34 11.11 0.71
N PHE A 106 -10.48 10.21 1.21
CA PHE A 106 -9.99 10.30 2.58
C PHE A 106 -9.20 11.58 2.84
N ALA A 107 -8.37 11.99 1.89
CA ALA A 107 -7.62 13.25 1.95
C ALA A 107 -8.51 14.48 2.14
N LYS A 108 -9.74 14.46 1.60
CA LYS A 108 -10.72 15.56 1.71
C LYS A 108 -11.57 15.49 2.98
N THR A 109 -11.69 14.33 3.61
CA THR A 109 -12.65 14.07 4.68
C THR A 109 -12.04 13.72 6.03
N CYS A 110 -10.79 13.33 6.10
CA CYS A 110 -10.17 12.82 7.33
C CYS A 110 -10.05 13.85 8.47
N GLY A 111 -9.94 15.15 8.15
CA GLY A 111 -9.87 16.24 9.13
C GLY A 111 -8.60 16.24 10.02
N THR A 112 -7.64 15.36 9.78
CA THR A 112 -6.39 15.23 10.56
C THR A 112 -5.22 15.91 9.87
N ASP A 113 -4.17 16.26 10.64
CA ASP A 113 -2.97 16.90 10.10
C ASP A 113 -2.14 15.94 9.25
N ILE A 114 -2.16 14.66 9.62
CA ILE A 114 -1.47 13.56 8.93
C ILE A 114 -2.46 12.42 8.75
N PHE A 115 -2.50 11.82 7.58
CA PHE A 115 -3.17 10.55 7.40
C PHE A 115 -2.21 9.47 6.90
N ILE A 116 -2.56 8.22 7.21
CA ILE A 116 -1.79 7.03 6.90
C ILE A 116 -2.60 6.15 5.96
N TRP A 117 -2.06 5.80 4.81
CA TRP A 117 -2.49 4.63 4.06
C TRP A 117 -1.77 3.39 4.60
N CYS A 118 -2.53 2.32 4.83
CA CYS A 118 -1.98 1.02 5.19
C CYS A 118 -2.68 -0.06 4.37
N ASP A 119 -1.94 -0.82 3.55
CA ASP A 119 -2.52 -1.92 2.76
C ASP A 119 -3.20 -2.94 3.68
N GLY A 120 -4.34 -3.47 3.26
CA GLY A 120 -5.13 -4.40 4.07
C GLY A 120 -4.43 -5.72 4.40
N ASP A 121 -3.37 -6.09 3.69
CA ASP A 121 -2.53 -7.25 3.96
C ASP A 121 -1.28 -6.95 4.83
N VAL A 122 -1.24 -5.78 5.44
CA VAL A 122 -0.31 -5.46 6.52
C VAL A 122 -0.84 -6.04 7.84
N ARG A 123 -0.02 -6.83 8.52
CA ARG A 123 -0.31 -7.39 9.84
C ARG A 123 0.45 -6.65 10.92
N THR A 124 -0.25 -6.05 11.87
CA THR A 124 0.37 -5.49 13.07
C THR A 124 0.56 -6.59 14.11
N HIS A 125 1.78 -6.78 14.59
CA HIS A 125 2.16 -7.86 15.50
C HIS A 125 2.66 -7.38 16.87
N THR A 126 2.91 -6.08 17.00
CA THR A 126 3.45 -5.47 18.23
C THR A 126 2.75 -4.15 18.47
N SER A 127 2.44 -3.82 19.72
CA SER A 127 1.81 -2.54 20.10
C SER A 127 2.62 -1.36 19.62
N ILE A 128 1.99 -0.46 18.87
CA ILE A 128 2.62 0.70 18.25
C ILE A 128 2.50 1.90 19.20
N PRO A 129 3.61 2.45 19.71
CA PRO A 129 3.56 3.71 20.47
C PRO A 129 3.13 4.88 19.56
N LEU A 130 2.32 5.79 20.07
CA LEU A 130 1.92 6.98 19.32
C LEU A 130 3.14 7.81 18.90
N ASP A 131 4.14 7.96 19.77
CA ASP A 131 5.38 8.66 19.50
C ASP A 131 6.16 8.04 18.34
N PHE A 132 6.08 6.72 18.17
CA PHE A 132 6.68 6.07 17.00
C PHE A 132 6.00 6.55 15.71
N LEU A 133 4.67 6.56 15.62
CA LEU A 133 3.96 7.07 14.45
C LEU A 133 4.26 8.55 14.21
N GLN A 134 4.31 9.36 15.26
CA GLN A 134 4.70 10.76 15.17
C GLN A 134 6.13 10.93 14.63
N SER A 135 7.06 10.05 15.00
CA SER A 135 8.45 10.08 14.53
C SER A 135 8.63 9.75 13.06
N LEU A 136 7.65 9.02 12.46
CA LEU A 136 7.63 8.69 11.04
C LEU A 136 6.91 9.74 10.19
N ALA A 137 6.11 10.60 10.81
CA ALA A 137 5.33 11.59 10.10
C ALA A 137 6.24 12.56 9.32
N PRO A 138 5.85 12.96 8.09
CA PRO A 138 6.60 13.97 7.35
C PRO A 138 6.70 15.25 8.18
N SER A 139 7.85 15.94 8.14
CA SER A 139 8.03 17.25 8.79
C SER A 139 7.05 18.28 8.20
N GLU A 140 7.04 19.50 8.76
CA GLU A 140 6.17 20.57 8.24
C GLU A 140 6.45 20.90 6.78
N ASN A 141 7.72 20.81 6.36
CA ASN A 141 8.18 21.11 5.00
C ASN A 141 8.10 19.88 4.05
N GLN A 142 7.78 18.72 4.57
CA GLN A 142 7.68 17.49 3.77
C GLN A 142 6.23 17.15 3.46
N LEU A 143 5.96 16.78 2.21
CA LEU A 143 4.62 16.43 1.75
C LEU A 143 4.20 15.03 2.21
N ALA A 144 5.09 14.07 2.08
CA ALA A 144 4.79 12.67 2.39
C ALA A 144 5.98 11.93 3.00
N THR A 145 5.65 10.84 3.73
CA THR A 145 6.61 9.80 4.12
C THR A 145 6.25 8.50 3.41
N TYR A 146 7.24 7.85 2.82
CA TYR A 146 7.07 6.63 2.02
C TYR A 146 8.29 5.71 2.11
N LEU A 147 8.21 4.55 1.50
CA LEU A 147 9.29 3.57 1.41
C LEU A 147 9.85 3.52 -0.03
N GLY A 148 10.94 4.20 -0.28
CA GLY A 148 11.63 4.16 -1.57
C GLY A 148 12.30 2.82 -1.84
N ARG A 149 12.29 2.39 -3.10
CA ARG A 149 13.00 1.20 -3.62
C ARG A 149 13.79 1.56 -4.87
N LYS A 150 14.58 0.59 -5.37
CA LYS A 150 15.37 0.79 -6.60
C LYS A 150 14.52 1.01 -7.86
N THR A 151 13.31 0.44 -7.91
CA THR A 151 12.38 0.58 -9.04
C THR A 151 11.25 1.54 -8.72
N TRP A 152 10.27 1.08 -7.93
CA TRP A 152 9.11 1.87 -7.52
C TRP A 152 9.03 1.91 -6.00
N PRO A 153 8.44 2.96 -5.42
CA PRO A 153 8.14 2.99 -3.99
C PRO A 153 7.31 1.78 -3.54
N GLU A 154 7.47 1.41 -2.29
CA GLU A 154 6.62 0.44 -1.62
C GLU A 154 5.39 1.17 -1.08
N CYS A 155 4.24 1.01 -1.73
CA CYS A 155 3.01 1.70 -1.38
C CYS A 155 2.11 0.95 -0.38
N GLY A 156 2.62 -0.08 0.29
CA GLY A 156 1.89 -0.76 1.35
C GLY A 156 1.69 0.08 2.61
N TRP A 157 2.47 1.15 2.74
CA TRP A 157 2.34 2.13 3.81
C TRP A 157 2.87 3.50 3.36
N MET A 158 2.08 4.55 3.58
CA MET A 158 2.43 5.93 3.25
C MET A 158 1.79 6.88 4.27
N MET A 159 2.45 8.00 4.58
CA MET A 159 1.86 9.11 5.34
C MET A 159 1.86 10.38 4.52
N PHE A 160 0.85 11.21 4.69
CA PHE A 160 0.71 12.48 3.98
C PHE A 160 0.43 13.63 4.95
N ASN A 161 1.12 14.74 4.75
CA ASN A 161 0.92 15.99 5.47
C ASN A 161 -0.19 16.82 4.79
N THR A 162 -1.40 16.82 5.36
CA THR A 162 -2.56 17.53 4.80
C THR A 162 -2.39 19.07 4.82
N LYS A 163 -1.45 19.58 5.61
CA LYS A 163 -1.15 21.02 5.74
C LYS A 163 -0.06 21.51 4.80
N HIS A 164 0.61 20.59 4.08
CA HIS A 164 1.65 20.98 3.13
C HIS A 164 1.04 21.76 1.95
N PRO A 165 1.63 22.90 1.52
CA PRO A 165 1.05 23.74 0.46
C PRO A 165 0.76 22.99 -0.87
N LYS A 166 1.57 22.00 -1.20
CA LYS A 166 1.43 21.18 -2.41
C LYS A 166 0.58 19.92 -2.22
N PHE A 167 0.01 19.68 -1.04
CA PHE A 167 -0.74 18.46 -0.75
C PHE A 167 -1.96 18.29 -1.69
N ASN A 168 -2.79 19.32 -1.81
CA ASN A 168 -3.97 19.24 -2.65
C ASN A 168 -3.60 19.00 -4.12
N GLU A 169 -2.58 19.69 -4.63
CA GLU A 169 -2.10 19.53 -6.01
C GLU A 169 -1.65 18.09 -6.26
N PHE A 170 -0.88 17.51 -5.33
CA PHE A 170 -0.41 16.12 -5.44
C PHE A 170 -1.55 15.11 -5.51
N ILE A 171 -2.52 15.22 -4.59
CA ILE A 171 -3.64 14.29 -4.49
C ILE A 171 -4.59 14.42 -5.69
N GLU A 172 -4.86 15.65 -6.15
CA GLU A 172 -5.69 15.89 -7.33
C GLU A 172 -5.02 15.38 -8.61
N GLN A 173 -3.71 15.55 -8.76
CA GLN A 173 -2.98 15.02 -9.90
C GLN A 173 -3.01 13.49 -9.93
N TRP A 174 -2.83 12.82 -8.77
CA TRP A 174 -2.93 11.36 -8.72
C TRP A 174 -4.32 10.86 -9.10
N ARG A 175 -5.38 11.49 -8.58
CA ARG A 175 -6.76 11.19 -8.97
C ARG A 175 -7.00 11.43 -10.45
N TRP A 176 -6.59 12.60 -10.97
CA TRP A 176 -6.80 13.03 -12.35
C TRP A 176 -6.24 12.02 -13.36
N ILE A 177 -5.07 11.44 -13.12
CA ILE A 177 -4.47 10.42 -13.99
C ILE A 177 -5.44 9.26 -14.23
N TYR A 178 -6.20 8.83 -13.24
CA TYR A 178 -7.20 7.77 -13.43
C TYR A 178 -8.52 8.33 -13.99
N GLU A 179 -9.02 9.42 -13.46
CA GLU A 179 -10.31 9.98 -13.85
C GLU A 179 -10.35 10.42 -15.31
N SER A 180 -9.28 11.00 -15.82
CA SER A 180 -9.12 11.46 -17.21
C SER A 180 -8.73 10.36 -18.19
N ASP A 181 -8.53 9.12 -17.73
CA ASP A 181 -8.01 8.01 -18.51
C ASP A 181 -6.54 8.15 -18.93
N ASP A 182 -5.82 9.16 -18.42
CA ASP A 182 -4.39 9.36 -18.72
C ASP A 182 -3.54 8.18 -18.22
N ILE A 183 -4.03 7.42 -17.27
CA ILE A 183 -3.41 6.17 -16.80
C ILE A 183 -3.00 5.22 -17.95
N PHE A 184 -3.75 5.21 -19.05
CA PHE A 184 -3.45 4.36 -20.21
C PHE A 184 -2.32 4.91 -21.11
N ASN A 185 -1.85 6.13 -20.86
CA ASN A 185 -0.67 6.69 -21.50
C ASN A 185 0.63 6.31 -20.79
N HIS A 186 0.56 5.90 -19.52
CA HIS A 186 1.70 5.47 -18.74
C HIS A 186 2.23 4.08 -19.17
N VAL A 187 3.41 3.71 -18.71
CA VAL A 187 4.05 2.41 -19.00
C VAL A 187 3.43 1.29 -18.18
N GLU A 188 3.09 1.57 -16.94
CA GLU A 188 2.44 0.66 -16.00
C GLU A 188 1.31 1.42 -15.27
N TYR A 189 0.27 0.70 -14.82
CA TYR A 189 -0.96 1.31 -14.30
C TYR A 189 -1.19 1.06 -12.80
N HIS A 190 -0.20 0.49 -12.11
CA HIS A 190 -0.32 0.24 -10.68
C HIS A 190 0.09 1.45 -9.83
N ASP A 191 -0.43 1.51 -8.64
CA ASP A 191 -0.24 2.62 -7.70
C ASP A 191 1.21 2.97 -7.40
N SER A 192 2.08 1.97 -7.26
CA SER A 192 3.51 2.20 -6.95
C SER A 192 4.27 2.86 -8.09
N PHE A 193 3.92 2.55 -9.35
CA PHE A 193 4.51 3.19 -10.51
C PHE A 193 4.09 4.67 -10.58
N ILE A 194 2.78 4.91 -10.56
CA ILE A 194 2.24 6.28 -10.66
C ILE A 194 2.69 7.15 -9.48
N PHE A 195 2.65 6.60 -8.26
CA PHE A 195 3.16 7.31 -7.09
C PHE A 195 4.65 7.65 -7.23
N GLY A 196 5.44 6.74 -7.79
CA GLY A 196 6.86 6.96 -8.06
C GLY A 196 7.10 8.11 -9.03
N GLU A 197 6.36 8.18 -10.14
CA GLU A 197 6.42 9.29 -11.10
C GLU A 197 6.03 10.61 -10.43
N LEU A 198 4.92 10.65 -9.70
CA LEU A 198 4.49 11.85 -8.97
C LEU A 198 5.53 12.31 -7.93
N VAL A 199 6.14 11.39 -7.19
CA VAL A 199 7.21 11.73 -6.24
C VAL A 199 8.39 12.41 -6.93
N GLU A 200 8.83 11.88 -8.08
CA GLU A 200 9.96 12.47 -8.82
C GLU A 200 9.59 13.82 -9.45
N ASP A 201 8.38 13.96 -9.98
CA ASP A 201 7.88 15.23 -10.51
C ASP A 201 7.84 16.32 -9.44
N PHE A 202 7.25 16.01 -8.28
CA PHE A 202 7.16 16.99 -7.18
C PHE A 202 8.53 17.32 -6.57
N LYS A 203 9.43 16.34 -6.46
CA LYS A 203 10.81 16.61 -6.05
C LYS A 203 11.53 17.53 -7.04
N SER A 204 11.30 17.37 -8.33
CA SER A 204 11.88 18.26 -9.36
C SER A 204 11.40 19.70 -9.21
N MET A 205 10.20 19.91 -8.64
CA MET A 205 9.63 21.21 -8.28
C MET A 205 10.10 21.72 -6.90
N GLY A 206 11.04 21.03 -6.24
CA GLY A 206 11.57 21.39 -4.95
C GLY A 206 10.72 20.95 -3.74
N VAL A 207 9.75 20.06 -3.92
CA VAL A 207 8.95 19.50 -2.81
C VAL A 207 9.74 18.43 -2.07
N GLU A 208 9.89 18.59 -0.77
CA GLU A 208 10.58 17.62 0.07
C GLU A 208 9.67 16.41 0.41
N MET A 209 10.28 15.23 0.45
CA MET A 209 9.66 13.97 0.82
C MET A 209 10.54 13.25 1.85
N ASN A 210 9.92 12.50 2.77
CA ASN A 210 10.62 11.64 3.73
C ASN A 210 10.67 10.19 3.24
N ASP A 211 11.85 9.71 2.83
CA ASP A 211 12.04 8.34 2.35
C ASP A 211 12.61 7.44 3.46
N LEU A 212 11.80 6.51 3.96
CA LEU A 212 12.18 5.51 4.97
C LEU A 212 12.86 4.27 4.38
N GLY A 213 12.99 4.18 3.06
CA GLY A 213 13.56 3.00 2.38
C GLY A 213 15.02 2.76 2.68
N GLY A 214 15.74 3.80 3.12
CA GLY A 214 17.16 3.72 3.47
C GLY A 214 18.09 3.55 2.26
N PRO A 215 19.41 3.50 2.47
CA PRO A 215 20.40 3.47 1.41
C PRO A 215 20.41 2.18 0.59
N ASP A 216 20.16 1.04 1.23
CA ASP A 216 20.26 -0.27 0.57
C ASP A 216 19.05 -0.58 -0.32
N LYS A 217 17.88 -0.04 -0.02
CA LYS A 217 16.62 -0.18 -0.79
C LYS A 217 16.36 -1.60 -1.35
N GLY A 218 16.89 -2.61 -0.67
CA GLY A 218 16.84 -4.01 -1.09
C GLY A 218 15.95 -4.88 -0.22
N GLY A 219 15.75 -6.13 -0.63
CA GLY A 219 14.95 -7.10 0.10
C GLY A 219 13.47 -6.72 0.21
N HIS A 220 12.85 -7.14 1.29
CA HIS A 220 11.49 -6.73 1.64
C HIS A 220 11.55 -5.41 2.43
N ILE A 221 11.60 -4.28 1.70
CA ILE A 221 11.87 -2.95 2.27
C ILE A 221 10.97 -2.59 3.45
N PHE A 222 9.71 -3.00 3.44
CA PHE A 222 8.76 -2.72 4.50
C PHE A 222 9.26 -3.25 5.84
N ILE A 223 9.56 -4.56 5.92
CA ILE A 223 10.00 -5.20 7.16
C ILE A 223 11.45 -4.89 7.53
N ASN A 224 12.26 -4.48 6.56
CA ASN A 224 13.64 -4.06 6.79
C ASN A 224 13.77 -2.56 7.10
N SER A 225 12.65 -1.82 7.12
CA SER A 225 12.53 -0.45 7.63
C SER A 225 12.15 -0.43 9.10
N LYS A 226 12.01 0.78 9.67
CA LYS A 226 11.50 0.97 11.05
C LYS A 226 10.12 0.34 11.28
N LEU A 227 9.29 0.21 10.22
CA LEU A 227 7.96 -0.38 10.31
C LEU A 227 8.00 -1.86 10.74
N GLY A 228 9.04 -2.60 10.37
CA GLY A 228 9.20 -4.00 10.74
C GLY A 228 9.30 -4.26 12.25
N ALA A 229 9.55 -3.25 13.07
CA ALA A 229 9.47 -3.40 14.53
C ALA A 229 8.04 -3.72 15.02
N TYR A 230 7.03 -3.34 14.25
CA TYR A 230 5.61 -3.39 14.65
C TYR A 230 4.71 -4.10 13.65
N MET A 231 5.08 -4.13 12.39
CA MET A 231 4.21 -4.57 11.30
C MET A 231 4.95 -5.47 10.30
N ASP A 232 4.20 -6.36 9.65
CA ASP A 232 4.65 -7.25 8.59
C ASP A 232 3.72 -7.10 7.37
N HIS A 233 4.27 -6.91 6.18
CA HIS A 233 3.49 -6.76 4.95
C HIS A 233 3.47 -8.08 4.18
N LEU A 234 2.33 -8.76 4.20
CA LEU A 234 2.17 -10.12 3.71
C LEU A 234 1.90 -10.17 2.20
N LYS A 235 2.93 -9.97 1.38
CA LYS A 235 2.81 -10.05 -0.09
C LYS A 235 2.79 -11.49 -0.60
N GLY A 236 1.91 -11.77 -1.57
CA GLY A 236 1.87 -13.04 -2.28
C GLY A 236 1.78 -14.24 -1.32
N PHE A 237 2.70 -15.21 -1.46
CA PHE A 237 2.74 -16.43 -0.66
C PHE A 237 2.81 -16.20 0.87
N ARG A 238 3.31 -15.05 1.31
CA ARG A 238 3.36 -14.70 2.75
C ARG A 238 1.97 -14.62 3.37
N LYS A 239 0.93 -14.32 2.58
CA LYS A 239 -0.47 -14.34 3.01
C LYS A 239 -0.92 -15.73 3.47
N GLU A 240 -0.44 -16.79 2.80
CA GLU A 240 -0.75 -18.18 3.14
C GLU A 240 0.04 -18.64 4.38
N VAL A 241 1.25 -18.11 4.58
CA VAL A 241 2.10 -18.40 5.74
C VAL A 241 1.66 -17.58 6.97
N GLY A 242 1.06 -16.41 6.75
CA GLY A 242 0.71 -15.44 7.81
C GLY A 242 1.89 -14.69 8.39
N LYS A 243 3.08 -14.81 7.77
CA LYS A 243 4.35 -14.16 8.16
C LYS A 243 5.25 -14.00 6.95
N SER A 244 6.15 -13.01 7.00
CA SER A 244 7.29 -12.95 6.08
C SER A 244 8.22 -14.14 6.26
N LEU A 245 9.05 -14.39 5.27
CA LEU A 245 9.96 -15.55 5.22
C LEU A 245 11.36 -15.16 5.72
N ALA A 246 12.14 -16.12 6.18
CA ALA A 246 13.49 -15.87 6.65
C ALA A 246 14.38 -15.18 5.60
N GLY A 247 14.20 -15.53 4.32
CA GLY A 247 14.94 -14.90 3.20
C GLY A 247 14.52 -13.46 2.88
N ASP A 248 13.47 -12.93 3.51
CA ASP A 248 13.03 -11.54 3.32
C ASP A 248 13.80 -10.56 4.21
N LEU A 249 14.40 -11.06 5.30
CA LEU A 249 15.25 -10.30 6.19
C LEU A 249 16.65 -10.10 5.57
N VAL A 250 17.12 -8.87 5.57
CA VAL A 250 18.48 -8.54 5.14
C VAL A 250 19.42 -8.65 6.34
N GLY A 251 20.66 -9.13 6.10
CA GLY A 251 21.67 -9.28 7.15
C GLY A 251 21.86 -7.99 7.97
N GLY A 252 22.03 -8.13 9.28
CA GLY A 252 22.09 -6.99 10.20
C GLY A 252 20.73 -6.41 10.61
N PHE A 253 19.67 -7.15 10.41
CA PHE A 253 18.29 -6.74 10.68
C PHE A 253 18.08 -6.23 12.12
N ALA A 254 17.71 -4.96 12.24
CA ALA A 254 17.60 -4.26 13.52
C ALA A 254 16.50 -4.80 14.46
N HIS A 255 15.55 -5.59 13.91
CA HIS A 255 14.40 -6.12 14.64
C HIS A 255 14.54 -7.60 15.01
N SER A 256 15.71 -8.21 14.85
CA SER A 256 15.95 -9.64 15.08
C SER A 256 15.61 -10.13 16.49
N SER A 257 15.64 -9.23 17.51
CA SER A 257 15.21 -9.54 18.87
C SER A 257 13.68 -9.59 19.08
N ASN A 258 12.89 -9.11 18.13
CA ASN A 258 11.44 -9.13 18.23
C ASN A 258 10.92 -10.56 18.04
N PRO A 259 10.08 -11.10 18.97
CA PRO A 259 9.55 -12.46 18.90
C PRO A 259 8.82 -12.78 17.58
N HIS A 260 8.24 -11.76 16.93
CA HIS A 260 7.62 -11.96 15.62
C HIS A 260 8.60 -12.47 14.58
N TRP A 261 9.87 -12.02 14.60
CA TRP A 261 10.88 -12.40 13.62
C TRP A 261 11.67 -13.67 13.97
N GLN A 262 11.36 -14.29 15.11
CA GLN A 262 11.93 -15.61 15.45
C GLN A 262 11.15 -16.72 14.74
N ASP A 263 11.81 -17.86 14.52
CA ASP A 263 11.22 -19.06 13.92
C ASP A 263 10.57 -18.84 12.54
N LEU A 264 11.15 -17.94 11.74
CA LEU A 264 10.67 -17.70 10.40
C LEU A 264 10.87 -18.92 9.50
N ARG A 265 9.83 -19.25 8.73
CA ARG A 265 9.85 -20.38 7.82
C ARG A 265 10.93 -20.21 6.76
N GLN A 266 11.79 -21.19 6.65
CA GLN A 266 12.69 -21.34 5.52
C GLN A 266 11.90 -21.93 4.34
N VAL A 267 11.89 -21.25 3.22
CA VAL A 267 11.20 -21.71 2.02
C VAL A 267 12.18 -21.70 0.87
N THR A 268 12.32 -22.85 0.22
CA THR A 268 13.20 -22.99 -0.93
C THR A 268 12.64 -22.27 -2.17
N LYS A 269 13.52 -21.87 -3.09
CA LYS A 269 13.12 -21.31 -4.38
C LYS A 269 12.17 -22.24 -5.15
N GLN A 270 12.32 -23.56 -4.99
CA GLN A 270 11.48 -24.56 -5.62
C GLN A 270 10.06 -24.57 -5.03
N GLN A 271 9.92 -24.47 -3.70
CA GLN A 271 8.61 -24.37 -3.04
C GLN A 271 7.90 -23.08 -3.42
N ILE A 272 8.61 -21.94 -3.47
CA ILE A 272 8.06 -20.68 -3.94
C ILE A 272 7.59 -20.81 -5.39
N ARG A 273 8.37 -21.46 -6.28
CA ARG A 273 7.97 -21.69 -7.67
C ARG A 273 6.73 -22.57 -7.79
N ALA A 274 6.66 -23.66 -7.01
CA ALA A 274 5.50 -24.53 -7.01
C ALA A 274 4.22 -23.83 -6.58
N GLU A 275 4.33 -22.97 -5.57
CA GLU A 275 3.18 -22.17 -5.11
C GLU A 275 2.77 -21.10 -6.12
N LYS A 276 3.76 -20.47 -6.79
CA LYS A 276 3.53 -19.54 -7.91
C LYS A 276 2.75 -20.17 -9.05
N MET A 277 3.02 -21.43 -9.37
CA MET A 277 2.28 -22.17 -10.42
C MET A 277 0.81 -22.43 -10.06
N LYS A 278 0.45 -22.41 -8.77
CA LYS A 278 -0.95 -22.52 -8.34
C LYS A 278 -1.73 -21.21 -8.52
N ASN A 279 -1.05 -20.06 -8.46
CA ASN A 279 -1.64 -18.74 -8.63
C ASN A 279 -0.80 -17.85 -9.56
N PRO A 280 -0.71 -18.13 -10.85
CA PRO A 280 0.20 -17.48 -11.77
C PRO A 280 -0.02 -15.96 -11.89
N HIS A 281 -1.24 -15.49 -11.75
CA HIS A 281 -1.58 -14.05 -11.93
C HIS A 281 -1.05 -13.13 -10.81
N GLU A 282 -0.76 -13.64 -9.63
CA GLU A 282 -0.17 -12.83 -8.53
C GLU A 282 1.36 -12.73 -8.61
N TYR A 283 2.00 -13.67 -9.31
CA TYR A 283 3.45 -13.89 -9.23
C TYR A 283 4.26 -13.44 -10.45
N ASP A 284 3.68 -13.40 -11.64
CA ASP A 284 4.40 -12.98 -12.86
C ASP A 284 4.95 -11.55 -12.77
N ALA A 285 4.34 -10.76 -11.95
CA ALA A 285 4.70 -9.39 -11.70
C ALA A 285 5.99 -9.20 -10.88
N GLU A 286 6.26 -10.06 -9.89
CA GLU A 286 7.53 -10.00 -9.12
C GLU A 286 8.77 -10.38 -9.96
N GLN A 287 8.59 -11.27 -10.93
CA GLN A 287 9.70 -11.73 -11.79
C GLN A 287 10.12 -10.64 -12.79
N GLN A 288 9.19 -9.83 -13.26
CA GLN A 288 9.49 -8.75 -14.20
C GLN A 288 10.20 -7.58 -13.54
N GLN A 289 9.90 -7.29 -12.26
CA GLN A 289 10.65 -6.31 -11.48
C GLN A 289 12.11 -6.73 -11.29
N LYS A 290 12.37 -8.05 -11.12
CA LYS A 290 13.74 -8.57 -10.96
C LYS A 290 14.54 -8.59 -12.27
N SER A 291 13.91 -8.81 -13.41
CA SER A 291 14.59 -8.85 -14.71
C SER A 291 14.97 -7.47 -15.26
N LYS A 292 14.26 -6.40 -14.84
CA LYS A 292 14.57 -5.02 -15.22
C LYS A 292 15.69 -4.38 -14.35
N GLY A 293 16.01 -4.96 -13.20
CA GLY A 293 17.07 -4.48 -12.30
C GLY A 293 18.46 -5.06 -12.57
N ILE A 294 18.66 -5.77 -13.69
CA ILE A 294 19.93 -6.41 -14.10
C ILE A 294 20.40 -5.82 -15.47
N GLN A 295 20.11 -4.55 -15.72
CA GLN A 295 20.83 -3.83 -16.79
C GLN A 295 21.46 -2.57 -16.23
#